data_43282a56e187dd1c00b14ba919e59a5f
#
_entry.id   43282a56e187dd1c00b14ba919e59a5f
#
_cell.length_a   1.000
_cell.length_b   1.000
_cell.length_c   1.000
_cell.angle_alpha   90.00
_cell.angle_beta   90.00
_cell.angle_gamma   90.00
#
_symmetry.space_group_name_H-M   'P 1'
#
loop_
_entity.id
_entity.type
_entity.pdbx_description
1 polymer ?
#
loop_
_entity_poly.entity_id
_entity_poly.type
_entity_poly.pdbx_seq_one_letter_code
_entity_poly.pdbx_strand_id
1 'polypeptide(L)'
;MEHSRIPKLPCMCANFRRTTRVLTQLYENALRPLGLRATQFTILQALSLAGEVTQSQLGGILAMDSTTLTRTLRIMDREGWIVERRGQDQRERRLRLSKAGETQFKRALPAWEKVQSQLRHQLGEQSWKNLLEITHQVTELVTAP
;
A
#
# COMPACT_ATOMS: atom_id res chain seq x y z
N MET A 1 -4.83 21.38 26.11
CA MET A 1 -4.17 20.68 24.98
C MET A 1 -3.84 21.71 23.92
N GLU A 2 -2.60 22.11 23.84
CA GLU A 2 -2.14 22.91 22.71
C GLU A 2 -2.26 22.04 21.46
N HIS A 3 -3.24 22.32 20.64
CA HIS A 3 -3.31 21.78 19.29
C HIS A 3 -2.07 22.31 18.57
N SER A 4 -1.08 21.46 18.33
CA SER A 4 0.00 21.75 17.42
C SER A 4 -0.62 22.35 16.15
N ARG A 5 -0.46 23.68 15.99
CA ARG A 5 -1.07 24.41 14.86
C ARG A 5 -0.25 24.12 13.60
N ILE A 6 -0.43 22.92 13.07
CA ILE A 6 0.11 22.60 11.76
C ILE A 6 -0.61 23.51 10.75
N PRO A 7 0.10 24.38 10.02
CA PRO A 7 -0.53 25.24 9.05
C PRO A 7 -1.32 24.45 8.00
N LYS A 8 -2.51 24.91 7.69
CA LYS A 8 -3.29 24.36 6.59
C LYS A 8 -2.68 24.82 5.27
N LEU A 9 -2.35 23.87 4.41
CA LEU A 9 -1.84 24.15 3.07
C LEU A 9 -3.03 24.23 2.10
N PRO A 10 -3.08 25.24 1.20
CA PRO A 10 -4.19 25.35 0.24
C PRO A 10 -4.12 24.35 -0.92
N CYS A 11 -2.97 23.71 -1.12
CA CYS A 11 -2.75 22.78 -2.21
C CYS A 11 -3.12 21.34 -1.80
N MET A 12 -4.04 20.71 -2.52
CA MET A 12 -4.44 19.32 -2.30
C MET A 12 -3.25 18.37 -2.36
N CYS A 13 -2.44 18.45 -3.41
CA CYS A 13 -1.27 17.58 -3.59
C CYS A 13 -0.27 17.72 -2.42
N ALA A 14 -0.02 18.93 -1.96
CA ALA A 14 0.87 19.18 -0.82
C ALA A 14 0.31 18.56 0.48
N ASN A 15 -0.99 18.62 0.70
CA ASN A 15 -1.64 17.98 1.85
C ASN A 15 -1.53 16.46 1.77
N PHE A 16 -1.85 15.84 0.64
CA PHE A 16 -1.73 14.39 0.46
C PHE A 16 -0.29 13.91 0.64
N ARG A 17 0.67 14.62 0.05
CA ARG A 17 2.10 14.26 0.20
C ARG A 17 2.55 14.34 1.66
N ARG A 18 2.16 15.39 2.38
CA ARG A 18 2.46 15.55 3.81
C ARG A 18 1.81 14.43 4.62
N THR A 19 0.54 14.18 4.41
CA THR A 19 -0.22 13.12 5.09
C THR A 19 0.39 11.75 4.80
N THR A 20 0.72 11.46 3.54
CA THR A 20 1.35 10.20 3.15
C THR A 20 2.68 9.99 3.89
N ARG A 21 3.52 11.03 4.03
CA ARG A 21 4.78 10.89 4.76
C ARG A 21 4.58 10.50 6.22
N VAL A 22 3.66 11.13 6.93
CA VAL A 22 3.43 10.83 8.35
C VAL A 22 2.74 9.48 8.54
N LEU A 23 1.81 9.12 7.66
CA LEU A 23 1.18 7.80 7.67
C LEU A 23 2.20 6.70 7.36
N THR A 24 3.02 6.88 6.32
CA THR A 24 4.06 5.92 5.98
C THR A 24 4.98 5.67 7.17
N GLN A 25 5.42 6.72 7.87
CA GLN A 25 6.26 6.56 9.06
C GLN A 25 5.54 5.77 10.17
N LEU A 26 4.26 6.02 10.37
CA LEU A 26 3.45 5.32 11.37
C LEU A 26 3.36 3.81 11.07
N TYR A 27 3.05 3.45 9.82
CA TYR A 27 3.00 2.05 9.38
C TYR A 27 4.38 1.39 9.36
N GLU A 28 5.43 2.10 8.93
CA GLU A 28 6.81 1.62 8.96
C GLU A 28 7.23 1.22 10.38
N ASN A 29 6.88 2.04 11.38
CA ASN A 29 7.20 1.75 12.78
C ASN A 29 6.52 0.46 13.27
N ALA A 30 5.30 0.19 12.82
CA ALA A 30 4.56 -1.01 13.20
C ALA A 30 5.04 -2.27 12.46
N LEU A 31 5.46 -2.14 11.20
CA LEU A 31 5.80 -3.27 10.32
C LEU A 31 7.29 -3.63 10.36
N ARG A 32 8.16 -2.68 10.71
CA ARG A 32 9.62 -2.90 10.76
C ARG A 32 10.06 -4.07 11.64
N PRO A 33 9.48 -4.30 12.84
CA PRO A 33 9.83 -5.46 13.66
C PRO A 33 9.55 -6.81 12.98
N LEU A 34 8.70 -6.82 11.96
CA LEU A 34 8.35 -8.00 11.16
C LEU A 34 9.16 -8.13 9.88
N GLY A 35 10.14 -7.24 9.68
CA GLY A 35 10.98 -7.22 8.48
C GLY A 35 10.28 -6.68 7.24
N LEU A 36 9.18 -5.92 7.39
CA LEU A 36 8.40 -5.36 6.30
C LEU A 36 8.52 -3.84 6.22
N ARG A 37 8.56 -3.35 5.00
CA ARG A 37 8.31 -1.94 4.66
C ARG A 37 6.82 -1.74 4.34
N ALA A 38 6.33 -0.52 4.53
CA ALA A 38 4.94 -0.18 4.22
C ALA A 38 4.57 -0.50 2.76
N THR A 39 5.44 -0.18 1.81
CA THR A 39 5.22 -0.49 0.38
C THR A 39 5.16 -2.00 0.12
N GLN A 40 6.01 -2.78 0.75
CA GLN A 40 5.98 -4.25 0.63
C GLN A 40 4.67 -4.81 1.18
N PHE A 41 4.24 -4.35 2.35
CA PHE A 41 2.95 -4.75 2.92
C PHE A 41 1.79 -4.41 1.97
N THR A 42 1.79 -3.22 1.38
CA THR A 42 0.77 -2.81 0.40
C THR A 42 0.73 -3.74 -0.82
N ILE A 43 1.88 -4.16 -1.32
CA ILE A 43 1.96 -5.13 -2.43
C ILE A 43 1.44 -6.50 -2.00
N LEU A 44 1.83 -6.99 -0.82
CA LEU A 44 1.29 -8.25 -0.28
C LEU A 44 -0.24 -8.19 -0.16
N GLN A 45 -0.77 -7.08 0.34
CA GLN A 45 -2.21 -6.86 0.47
C GLN A 45 -2.91 -6.83 -0.88
N ALA A 46 -2.38 -6.10 -1.86
CA ALA A 46 -2.93 -6.03 -3.21
C ALA A 46 -2.97 -7.40 -3.88
N LEU A 47 -1.90 -8.18 -3.79
CA LEU A 47 -1.84 -9.54 -4.33
C LEU A 47 -2.76 -10.51 -3.58
N SER A 48 -2.92 -10.34 -2.26
CA SER A 48 -3.87 -11.13 -1.48
C SER A 48 -5.32 -10.89 -1.91
N LEU A 49 -5.66 -9.66 -2.27
CA LEU A 49 -7.01 -9.28 -2.70
C LEU A 49 -7.28 -9.63 -4.17
N ALA A 50 -6.34 -9.36 -5.04
CA ALA A 50 -6.51 -9.50 -6.49
C ALA A 50 -6.16 -10.90 -7.02
N GLY A 51 -5.43 -11.70 -6.24
CA GLY A 51 -4.90 -12.97 -6.70
C GLY A 51 -3.74 -12.80 -7.67
N GLU A 52 -3.71 -13.58 -8.74
CA GLU A 52 -2.69 -13.47 -9.78
C GLU A 52 -3.00 -12.30 -10.72
N VAL A 53 -2.05 -11.40 -10.87
CA VAL A 53 -2.15 -10.23 -11.76
C VAL A 53 -0.87 -10.05 -12.56
N THR A 54 -0.95 -9.30 -13.65
CA THR A 54 0.26 -8.86 -14.36
C THR A 54 0.96 -7.76 -13.58
N GLN A 55 2.26 -7.58 -13.82
CA GLN A 55 3.01 -6.47 -13.22
C GLN A 55 2.41 -5.11 -13.61
N SER A 56 1.93 -4.97 -14.85
CA SER A 56 1.25 -3.76 -15.32
C SER A 56 -0.05 -3.49 -14.56
N GLN A 57 -0.88 -4.52 -14.36
CA GLN A 57 -2.10 -4.41 -13.55
C GLN A 57 -1.80 -4.03 -12.09
N LEU A 58 -0.78 -4.63 -11.49
CA LEU A 58 -0.37 -4.30 -10.13
C LEU A 58 0.09 -2.84 -10.03
N GLY A 59 0.86 -2.36 -11.00
CA GLY A 59 1.28 -0.96 -11.10
C GLY A 59 0.07 -0.01 -11.19
N GLY A 60 -0.95 -0.38 -11.95
CA GLY A 60 -2.21 0.37 -12.05
C GLY A 60 -2.98 0.39 -10.72
N ILE A 61 -3.13 -0.77 -10.07
CA ILE A 61 -3.80 -0.89 -8.76
C ILE A 61 -3.14 0.02 -7.72
N LEU A 62 -1.81 0.08 -7.72
CA LEU A 62 -1.03 0.81 -6.71
C LEU A 62 -0.66 2.24 -7.13
N ALA A 63 -0.99 2.64 -8.35
CA ALA A 63 -0.53 3.90 -8.96
C ALA A 63 1.00 4.08 -8.84
N MET A 64 1.75 2.99 -9.03
CA MET A 64 3.21 2.97 -8.96
C MET A 64 3.82 2.96 -10.36
N ASP A 65 4.89 3.73 -10.52
CA ASP A 65 5.72 3.65 -11.74
C ASP A 65 6.44 2.29 -11.84
N SER A 66 6.74 1.87 -13.07
CA SER A 66 7.31 0.55 -13.32
C SER A 66 8.70 0.36 -12.73
N THR A 67 9.50 1.42 -12.65
CA THR A 67 10.86 1.37 -12.08
C THR A 67 10.83 1.12 -10.57
N THR A 68 10.00 1.87 -9.86
CA THR A 68 9.81 1.70 -8.40
C THR A 68 9.23 0.34 -8.09
N LEU A 69 8.21 -0.09 -8.82
CA LEU A 69 7.58 -1.40 -8.65
C LEU A 69 8.57 -2.54 -8.91
N THR A 70 9.31 -2.49 -10.02
CA THR A 70 10.32 -3.51 -10.34
C THR A 70 11.38 -3.64 -9.25
N ARG A 71 11.85 -2.53 -8.72
CA ARG A 71 12.84 -2.52 -7.63
C ARG A 71 12.30 -3.18 -6.37
N THR A 72 11.09 -2.85 -5.99
CA THR A 72 10.45 -3.43 -4.79
C THR A 72 10.16 -4.91 -4.98
N LEU A 73 9.67 -5.31 -6.15
CA LEU A 73 9.39 -6.72 -6.46
C LEU A 73 10.65 -7.59 -6.45
N ARG A 74 11.80 -7.07 -6.89
CA ARG A 74 13.08 -7.79 -6.79
C ARG A 74 13.46 -8.12 -5.35
N ILE A 75 13.20 -7.21 -4.42
CA ILE A 75 13.45 -7.44 -3.00
C ILE A 75 12.50 -8.51 -2.49
N MET A 76 11.23 -8.43 -2.81
CA MET A 76 10.20 -9.39 -2.37
C MET A 76 10.40 -10.78 -2.97
N ASP A 77 10.92 -10.86 -4.19
CA ASP A 77 11.29 -12.11 -4.84
C ASP A 77 12.47 -12.78 -4.12
N ARG A 78 13.49 -12.01 -3.76
CA ARG A 78 14.63 -12.53 -2.95
C ARG A 78 14.20 -13.02 -1.57
N GLU A 79 13.20 -12.41 -0.98
CA GLU A 79 12.60 -12.86 0.28
C GLU A 79 11.69 -14.09 0.11
N GLY A 80 11.42 -14.49 -1.13
CA GLY A 80 10.57 -15.63 -1.44
C GLY A 80 9.08 -15.38 -1.24
N TRP A 81 8.62 -14.13 -1.20
CA TRP A 81 7.22 -13.79 -0.92
C TRP A 81 6.33 -13.79 -2.13
N ILE A 82 6.88 -13.69 -3.31
CA ILE A 82 6.14 -13.69 -4.57
C ILE A 82 6.60 -14.79 -5.51
N VAL A 83 5.68 -15.24 -6.35
CA VAL A 83 5.96 -16.14 -7.47
C VAL A 83 5.70 -15.37 -8.75
N GLU A 84 6.69 -15.35 -9.61
CA GLU A 84 6.59 -14.77 -10.93
C GLU A 84 6.54 -15.88 -11.98
N ARG A 85 5.62 -15.77 -12.91
CA ARG A 85 5.60 -16.62 -14.10
C ARG A 85 5.38 -15.77 -15.35
N ARG A 86 5.88 -16.24 -16.48
CA ARG A 86 5.58 -15.62 -17.77
C ARG A 86 4.18 -16.03 -18.21
N GLY A 87 3.42 -15.07 -18.73
CA GLY A 87 2.13 -15.32 -19.35
C GLY A 87 2.27 -15.98 -20.74
N GLN A 88 1.16 -16.08 -21.47
CA GLN A 88 1.13 -16.60 -22.84
C GLN A 88 1.96 -15.73 -23.79
N ASP A 89 1.96 -14.42 -23.59
CA ASP A 89 2.93 -13.50 -24.20
C ASP A 89 4.18 -13.48 -23.31
N GLN A 90 5.36 -13.79 -23.89
CA GLN A 90 6.65 -13.81 -23.16
C GLN A 90 7.03 -12.46 -22.54
N ARG A 91 6.37 -11.37 -22.94
CA ARG A 91 6.54 -10.04 -22.36
C ARG A 91 5.70 -9.82 -21.11
N GLU A 92 4.69 -10.64 -20.88
CA GLU A 92 3.78 -10.53 -19.76
C GLU A 92 4.33 -11.27 -18.54
N ARG A 93 4.54 -10.53 -17.46
CA ARG A 93 4.92 -11.09 -16.16
C ARG A 93 3.72 -11.14 -15.25
N ARG A 94 3.38 -12.34 -14.79
CA ARG A 94 2.31 -12.58 -13.84
C ARG A 94 2.86 -12.84 -12.46
N LEU A 95 2.25 -12.23 -11.48
CA LEU A 95 2.68 -12.21 -10.09
C LEU A 95 1.57 -12.72 -9.19
N ARG A 96 1.93 -13.53 -8.22
CA ARG A 96 1.05 -13.94 -7.12
C ARG A 96 1.85 -14.11 -5.84
N LEU A 97 1.17 -14.18 -4.71
CA LEU A 97 1.82 -14.55 -3.47
C LEU A 97 2.32 -16.00 -3.52
N SER A 98 3.50 -16.23 -2.96
CA SER A 98 3.93 -17.56 -2.54
C SER A 98 3.28 -17.94 -1.21
N LYS A 99 3.42 -19.20 -0.80
CA LYS A 99 3.05 -19.62 0.56
C LYS A 99 3.75 -18.80 1.64
N ALA A 100 5.03 -18.51 1.45
CA ALA A 100 5.80 -17.66 2.36
C ALA A 100 5.27 -16.22 2.37
N GLY A 101 4.85 -15.68 1.22
CA GLY A 101 4.23 -14.36 1.11
C GLY A 101 2.87 -14.29 1.82
N GLU A 102 2.03 -15.30 1.67
CA GLU A 102 0.76 -15.40 2.41
C GLU A 102 0.98 -15.45 3.92
N THR A 103 1.96 -16.23 4.35
CA THR A 103 2.33 -16.35 5.77
C THR A 103 2.83 -15.00 6.30
N GLN A 104 3.70 -14.31 5.56
CA GLN A 104 4.22 -13.01 5.95
C GLN A 104 3.13 -11.96 6.03
N PHE A 105 2.20 -11.95 5.07
CA PHE A 105 1.04 -11.06 5.07
C PHE A 105 0.16 -11.30 6.31
N LYS A 106 -0.22 -12.55 6.57
CA LYS A 106 -1.02 -12.91 7.76
C LYS A 106 -0.34 -12.53 9.07
N ARG A 107 0.98 -12.72 9.15
CA ARG A 107 1.78 -12.35 10.32
C ARG A 107 1.79 -10.84 10.55
N ALA A 108 1.71 -10.04 9.50
CA ALA A 108 1.73 -8.58 9.58
C ALA A 108 0.35 -7.98 9.89
N LEU A 109 -0.74 -8.69 9.61
CA LEU A 109 -2.11 -8.18 9.80
C LEU A 109 -2.38 -7.61 11.20
N PRO A 110 -2.02 -8.26 12.32
CA PRO A 110 -2.31 -7.69 13.64
C PRO A 110 -1.65 -6.34 13.89
N ALA A 111 -0.42 -6.15 13.42
CA ALA A 111 0.29 -4.87 13.56
C ALA A 111 -0.37 -3.77 12.70
N TRP A 112 -0.75 -4.12 11.48
CA TRP A 112 -1.48 -3.23 10.58
C TRP A 112 -2.86 -2.87 11.14
N GLU A 113 -3.64 -3.85 11.60
CA GLU A 113 -4.98 -3.65 12.18
C GLU A 113 -4.94 -2.74 13.40
N LYS A 114 -3.90 -2.87 14.22
CA LYS A 114 -3.72 -1.99 15.37
C LYS A 114 -3.58 -0.53 14.97
N VAL A 115 -2.78 -0.24 13.95
CA VAL A 115 -2.64 1.13 13.41
C VAL A 115 -3.96 1.63 12.83
N GLN A 116 -4.63 0.80 12.03
CA GLN A 116 -5.94 1.12 11.45
C GLN A 116 -6.98 1.46 12.53
N SER A 117 -7.08 0.63 13.55
CA SER A 117 -8.03 0.83 14.64
C SER A 117 -7.75 2.10 15.43
N GLN A 118 -6.48 2.42 15.69
CA GLN A 118 -6.11 3.66 16.37
C GLN A 118 -6.49 4.90 15.55
N LEU A 119 -6.16 4.92 14.26
CA LEU A 119 -6.52 6.03 13.36
C LEU A 119 -8.03 6.21 13.25
N ARG A 120 -8.75 5.10 13.06
CA ARG A 120 -10.21 5.08 12.97
C ARG A 120 -10.87 5.61 14.25
N HIS A 121 -10.38 5.19 15.41
CA HIS A 121 -10.88 5.66 16.70
C HIS A 121 -10.65 7.16 16.90
N GLN A 122 -9.47 7.65 16.54
CA GLN A 122 -9.12 9.07 16.71
C GLN A 122 -9.84 9.99 15.72
N LEU A 123 -10.04 9.54 14.48
CA LEU A 123 -10.76 10.30 13.45
C LEU A 123 -12.29 10.23 13.61
N GLY A 124 -12.79 9.17 14.22
CA GLY A 124 -14.20 8.83 14.24
C GLY A 124 -14.64 8.11 12.97
N GLU A 125 -15.67 7.29 13.10
CA GLU A 125 -16.15 6.37 12.04
C GLU A 125 -16.52 7.07 10.74
N GLN A 126 -17.24 8.19 10.84
CA GLN A 126 -17.70 8.91 9.65
C GLN A 126 -16.55 9.57 8.89
N SER A 127 -15.63 10.23 9.60
CA SER A 127 -14.44 10.85 8.98
C SER A 127 -13.53 9.79 8.35
N TRP A 128 -13.38 8.64 9.00
CA TRP A 128 -12.63 7.51 8.48
C TRP A 128 -13.21 7.00 7.14
N LYS A 129 -14.51 6.73 7.09
CA LYS A 129 -15.17 6.28 5.86
C LYS A 129 -15.08 7.31 4.75
N ASN A 130 -15.38 8.57 5.07
CA ASN A 130 -15.30 9.66 4.09
C ASN A 130 -13.89 9.84 3.53
N LEU A 131 -12.86 9.72 4.37
CA LEU A 131 -11.47 9.84 3.93
C LEU A 131 -11.10 8.75 2.92
N LEU A 132 -11.44 7.50 3.22
CA LEU A 132 -11.17 6.38 2.31
C LEU A 132 -11.91 6.54 0.98
N GLU A 133 -13.18 6.93 1.03
CA GLU A 133 -14.00 7.16 -0.16
C GLU A 133 -13.45 8.31 -1.00
N ILE A 134 -13.13 9.45 -0.40
CA ILE A 134 -12.60 10.62 -1.11
C ILE A 134 -11.24 10.30 -1.74
N THR A 135 -10.35 9.60 -1.04
CA THR A 135 -9.05 9.22 -1.59
C THR A 135 -9.20 8.29 -2.79
N HIS A 136 -10.14 7.35 -2.73
CA HIS A 136 -10.45 6.47 -3.85
C HIS A 136 -10.97 7.28 -5.06
N GLN A 137 -11.95 8.15 -4.85
CA GLN A 137 -12.51 9.01 -5.90
C GLN A 137 -11.44 9.90 -6.57
N VAL A 138 -10.54 10.50 -5.78
CA VAL A 138 -9.45 11.31 -6.33
C VAL A 138 -8.52 10.46 -7.19
N THR A 139 -8.20 9.25 -6.77
CA THR A 139 -7.38 8.34 -7.56
C THR A 139 -8.05 7.99 -8.89
N GLU A 140 -9.33 7.63 -8.87
CA GLU A 140 -10.08 7.32 -10.08
C GLU A 140 -10.15 8.50 -11.05
N LEU A 141 -10.47 9.69 -10.54
CA LEU A 141 -10.58 10.90 -11.37
C LEU A 141 -9.28 11.27 -12.09
N VAL A 142 -8.13 11.04 -11.45
CA VAL A 142 -6.82 11.42 -12.00
C VAL A 142 -6.24 10.32 -12.90
N THR A 143 -6.63 9.06 -12.67
CA THR A 143 -6.14 7.90 -13.46
C THR A 143 -7.10 7.48 -14.57
N ALA A 144 -8.30 8.03 -14.64
CA ALA A 144 -9.23 7.79 -15.74
C ALA A 144 -8.60 8.20 -17.08
N PRO A 145 -8.76 7.37 -18.15
CA PRO A 145 -8.22 7.67 -19.48
C PRO A 145 -8.88 8.91 -20.12
#